data_8da9751662cb228536fe80a8272fdbab
#
_entry.id   8da9751662cb228536fe80a8272fdbab
#
_cell.length_a   1.000
_cell.length_b   1.000
_cell.length_c   1.000
_cell.angle_alpha   90.00
_cell.angle_beta   90.00
_cell.angle_gamma   90.00
#
_symmetry.space_group_name_H-M   'P 1'
#
loop_
_entity.id
_entity.type
_entity.pdbx_description
1 polymer ?
#
loop_
_entity_poly.entity_id
_entity_poly.type
_entity_poly.pdbx_seq_one_letter_code
_entity_poly.pdbx_strand_id
1 'polypeptide(L)'
;MPTIDLNDISIEYQEFIPNKDNYETIIFMHGRGGNLLSWFQQIPYFSIDYRCIVYSQRGFGHSYDNDDSPGLLAFPKDLEGIMNELKIEKAHLVAQSMGGVSALGFAVDNPERVSSITFADTTGGMGEPKLEKEMIKWKDDNPRTRGGLEAISEIFEKENPDMANLYLQIGLTNPKLTNPEMSLGKINLLGGPAGKSLESLTMPVLFLVGEHDTLMPPKIIKLASSYIKCSKYVYVPGCGHSIYFEKPDVFNFEVYKFLKSTTI
;
A
#
# COMPACT_ATOMS: atom_id res chain seq x y z
N MET A 1 15.94 -1.26 15.02
CA MET A 1 14.46 -1.35 15.11
C MET A 1 14.09 -2.80 15.44
N PRO A 2 12.95 -3.08 16.07
CA PRO A 2 12.52 -4.45 16.30
C PRO A 2 12.28 -5.18 14.98
N THR A 3 12.48 -6.50 15.01
CA THR A 3 12.25 -7.39 13.88
C THR A 3 11.34 -8.55 14.26
N ILE A 4 10.64 -9.08 13.27
CA ILE A 4 9.89 -10.33 13.37
C ILE A 4 10.58 -11.33 12.46
N ASP A 5 11.01 -12.47 13.03
CA ASP A 5 11.63 -13.55 12.29
C ASP A 5 10.54 -14.47 11.73
N LEU A 6 10.36 -14.43 10.44
CA LEU A 6 9.57 -15.37 9.66
C LEU A 6 10.49 -16.47 9.13
N ASN A 7 9.95 -17.57 8.61
CA ASN A 7 10.74 -18.76 8.26
C ASN A 7 11.95 -18.49 7.35
N ASP A 8 11.85 -17.51 6.45
CA ASP A 8 12.86 -17.23 5.42
C ASP A 8 13.37 -15.78 5.43
N ILE A 9 12.80 -14.91 6.28
CA ILE A 9 13.14 -13.50 6.34
C ILE A 9 12.91 -12.90 7.74
N SER A 10 13.73 -11.90 8.09
CA SER A 10 13.52 -11.04 9.25
C SER A 10 12.92 -9.71 8.79
N ILE A 11 11.71 -9.39 9.23
CA ILE A 11 10.96 -8.19 8.85
C ILE A 11 11.11 -7.12 9.92
N GLU A 12 11.63 -5.95 9.57
CA GLU A 12 11.65 -4.80 10.48
C GLU A 12 10.26 -4.16 10.59
N TYR A 13 9.89 -3.76 11.81
CA TYR A 13 8.61 -3.10 12.04
C TYR A 13 8.68 -2.07 13.17
N GLN A 14 7.63 -1.29 13.30
CA GLN A 14 7.34 -0.47 14.48
C GLN A 14 5.87 -0.61 14.84
N GLU A 15 5.62 -0.55 16.15
CA GLU A 15 4.30 -0.65 16.75
C GLU A 15 4.04 0.59 17.62
N PHE A 16 2.86 1.17 17.46
CA PHE A 16 2.39 2.32 18.22
C PHE A 16 1.05 1.96 18.84
N ILE A 17 1.01 1.90 20.18
CA ILE A 17 -0.18 1.53 20.95
C ILE A 17 -0.82 2.81 21.50
N PRO A 18 -2.12 3.06 21.26
CA PRO A 18 -2.80 4.22 21.80
C PRO A 18 -2.92 4.14 23.33
N ASN A 19 -2.92 5.30 23.98
CA ASN A 19 -3.11 5.38 25.44
C ASN A 19 -4.61 5.29 25.80
N LYS A 20 -5.25 4.19 25.43
CA LYS A 20 -6.66 3.88 25.74
C LYS A 20 -6.91 2.38 25.66
N ASP A 21 -7.97 1.93 26.28
CA ASP A 21 -8.47 0.56 26.16
C ASP A 21 -9.35 0.39 24.91
N ASN A 22 -9.51 -0.84 24.44
CA ASN A 22 -10.40 -1.22 23.34
C ASN A 22 -10.12 -0.47 22.03
N TYR A 23 -8.95 -0.70 21.47
CA TYR A 23 -8.53 -0.17 20.18
C TYR A 23 -8.53 -1.24 19.06
N GLU A 24 -8.81 -0.80 17.86
CA GLU A 24 -8.61 -1.60 16.64
C GLU A 24 -7.19 -1.41 16.10
N THR A 25 -6.73 -2.34 15.26
CA THR A 25 -5.39 -2.30 14.68
C THR A 25 -5.45 -1.83 13.23
N ILE A 26 -4.54 -0.92 12.86
CA ILE A 26 -4.25 -0.55 11.47
C ILE A 26 -2.86 -1.07 11.11
N ILE A 27 -2.73 -1.72 9.96
CA ILE A 27 -1.44 -2.11 9.39
C ILE A 27 -1.22 -1.32 8.10
N PHE A 28 -0.07 -0.63 8.02
CA PHE A 28 0.30 0.21 6.89
C PHE A 28 1.34 -0.49 6.01
N MET A 29 1.06 -0.59 4.71
CA MET A 29 1.89 -1.25 3.70
C MET A 29 2.34 -0.25 2.63
N HIS A 30 3.64 0.05 2.61
CA HIS A 30 4.24 1.05 1.72
C HIS A 30 4.31 0.59 0.26
N GLY A 31 4.42 1.56 -0.64
CA GLY A 31 4.67 1.34 -2.06
C GLY A 31 6.15 1.07 -2.38
N ARG A 32 6.41 0.83 -3.67
CA ARG A 32 7.77 0.63 -4.16
C ARG A 32 8.62 1.88 -3.92
N GLY A 33 9.82 1.69 -3.43
CA GLY A 33 10.73 2.78 -3.07
C GLY A 33 10.49 3.39 -1.69
N GLY A 34 9.37 3.05 -1.03
CA GLY A 34 9.14 3.37 0.37
C GLY A 34 9.70 2.30 1.32
N ASN A 35 9.48 2.52 2.60
CA ASN A 35 9.70 1.59 3.71
C ASN A 35 8.82 2.03 4.89
N LEU A 36 9.03 1.51 6.08
CA LEU A 36 8.23 1.89 7.25
C LEU A 36 8.24 3.40 7.54
N LEU A 37 9.31 4.12 7.18
CA LEU A 37 9.40 5.58 7.35
C LEU A 37 8.45 6.36 6.46
N SER A 38 7.90 5.76 5.42
CA SER A 38 6.93 6.42 4.53
C SER A 38 5.71 6.95 5.27
N TRP A 39 5.37 6.35 6.42
CA TRP A 39 4.15 6.62 7.18
C TRP A 39 4.31 7.65 8.31
N PHE A 40 5.40 8.43 8.31
CA PHE A 40 5.72 9.39 9.38
C PHE A 40 4.65 10.46 9.60
N GLN A 41 3.85 10.79 8.60
CA GLN A 41 2.74 11.75 8.70
C GLN A 41 1.41 11.09 9.13
N GLN A 42 1.28 9.77 8.97
CA GLN A 42 0.08 9.02 9.32
C GLN A 42 0.12 8.56 10.78
N ILE A 43 1.27 8.09 11.23
CA ILE A 43 1.42 7.52 12.58
C ILE A 43 1.00 8.49 13.69
N PRO A 44 1.45 9.76 13.74
CA PRO A 44 1.01 10.68 14.78
C PRO A 44 -0.50 10.95 14.81
N TYR A 45 -1.14 10.81 13.65
CA TYR A 45 -2.58 11.02 13.52
C TYR A 45 -3.40 9.81 13.99
N PHE A 46 -3.04 8.61 13.50
CA PHE A 46 -3.84 7.41 13.77
C PHE A 46 -3.52 6.74 15.11
N SER A 47 -2.29 6.87 15.63
CA SER A 47 -1.90 6.25 16.90
C SER A 47 -2.61 6.84 18.14
N ILE A 48 -3.35 7.94 17.98
CA ILE A 48 -4.23 8.46 19.03
C ILE A 48 -5.37 7.48 19.31
N ASP A 49 -5.90 6.85 18.27
CA ASP A 49 -7.11 6.03 18.34
C ASP A 49 -6.91 4.54 18.03
N TYR A 50 -5.87 4.19 17.29
CA TYR A 50 -5.62 2.86 16.79
C TYR A 50 -4.25 2.34 17.19
N ARG A 51 -4.14 1.03 17.38
CA ARG A 51 -2.85 0.36 17.35
C ARG A 51 -2.34 0.41 15.92
N CYS A 52 -1.19 1.06 15.68
CA CYS A 52 -0.63 1.22 14.36
C CYS A 52 0.61 0.34 14.20
N ILE A 53 0.63 -0.48 13.15
CA ILE A 53 1.78 -1.26 12.73
C ILE A 53 2.28 -0.70 11.40
N VAL A 54 3.56 -0.36 11.35
CA VAL A 54 4.28 -0.08 10.10
C VAL A 54 5.43 -1.06 9.98
N TYR A 55 5.69 -1.56 8.80
CA TYR A 55 6.79 -2.47 8.54
C TYR A 55 7.40 -2.20 7.16
N SER A 56 8.66 -2.55 7.01
CA SER A 56 9.31 -2.56 5.69
C SER A 56 9.04 -3.92 5.05
N GLN A 57 8.40 -3.90 3.86
CA GLN A 57 8.15 -5.12 3.12
C GLN A 57 9.49 -5.78 2.72
N ARG A 58 9.48 -7.08 2.47
CA ARG A 58 10.71 -7.82 2.07
C ARG A 58 11.41 -7.12 0.91
N GLY A 59 12.73 -6.99 0.99
CA GLY A 59 13.56 -6.26 0.04
C GLY A 59 13.62 -4.74 0.29
N PHE A 60 12.96 -4.21 1.32
CA PHE A 60 12.97 -2.77 1.65
C PHE A 60 13.40 -2.53 3.09
N GLY A 61 13.90 -1.30 3.38
CA GLY A 61 14.43 -0.93 4.68
C GLY A 61 15.50 -1.92 5.15
N HIS A 62 15.32 -2.48 6.35
CA HIS A 62 16.19 -3.54 6.88
C HIS A 62 15.55 -4.95 6.81
N SER A 63 14.49 -5.11 6.04
CA SER A 63 13.90 -6.42 5.72
C SER A 63 14.61 -7.01 4.48
N TYR A 64 15.87 -7.42 4.67
CA TYR A 64 16.71 -7.90 3.57
C TYR A 64 16.15 -9.18 2.96
N ASP A 65 15.97 -9.15 1.65
CA ASP A 65 15.52 -10.32 0.89
C ASP A 65 16.71 -11.09 0.31
N ASN A 66 16.48 -12.34 -0.04
CA ASN A 66 17.48 -13.15 -0.73
C ASN A 66 17.10 -13.33 -2.21
N ASP A 67 18.08 -13.68 -3.05
CA ASP A 67 17.91 -13.77 -4.50
C ASP A 67 17.02 -14.96 -4.93
N ASP A 68 16.84 -15.96 -4.05
CA ASP A 68 16.06 -17.18 -4.30
C ASP A 68 14.63 -17.08 -3.73
N SER A 69 14.27 -15.95 -3.12
CA SER A 69 12.94 -15.78 -2.54
C SER A 69 11.86 -15.59 -3.62
N PRO A 70 10.58 -15.87 -3.29
CA PRO A 70 9.47 -15.61 -4.19
C PRO A 70 9.22 -14.11 -4.48
N GLY A 71 9.98 -13.21 -3.86
CA GLY A 71 9.84 -11.76 -4.03
C GLY A 71 8.43 -11.28 -3.67
N LEU A 72 7.80 -10.59 -4.60
CA LEU A 72 6.46 -10.00 -4.41
C LEU A 72 5.38 -11.02 -4.07
N LEU A 73 5.50 -12.26 -4.52
CA LEU A 73 4.54 -13.32 -4.25
C LEU A 73 4.50 -13.75 -2.77
N ALA A 74 5.56 -13.47 -2.01
CA ALA A 74 5.60 -13.74 -0.58
C ALA A 74 4.87 -12.69 0.27
N PHE A 75 4.61 -11.50 -0.25
CA PHE A 75 4.06 -10.36 0.51
C PHE A 75 2.78 -10.67 1.32
N PRO A 76 1.78 -11.38 0.77
CA PRO A 76 0.60 -11.76 1.56
C PRO A 76 0.93 -12.67 2.74
N LYS A 77 1.89 -13.59 2.55
CA LYS A 77 2.34 -14.51 3.60
C LYS A 77 3.21 -13.82 4.66
N ASP A 78 4.01 -12.83 4.25
CA ASP A 78 4.74 -11.99 5.20
C ASP A 78 3.77 -11.23 6.11
N LEU A 79 2.71 -10.64 5.53
CA LEU A 79 1.66 -9.98 6.31
C LEU A 79 0.96 -10.96 7.28
N GLU A 80 0.65 -12.17 6.83
CA GLU A 80 0.07 -13.21 7.68
C GLU A 80 1.01 -13.54 8.86
N GLY A 81 2.30 -13.73 8.58
CA GLY A 81 3.31 -13.97 9.60
C GLY A 81 3.43 -12.86 10.63
N ILE A 82 3.47 -11.59 10.17
CA ILE A 82 3.48 -10.41 11.04
C ILE A 82 2.26 -10.40 11.96
N MET A 83 1.06 -10.61 11.40
CA MET A 83 -0.17 -10.63 12.20
C MET A 83 -0.18 -11.77 13.22
N ASN A 84 0.37 -12.93 12.90
CA ASN A 84 0.45 -14.07 13.80
C ASN A 84 1.41 -13.79 14.97
N GLU A 85 2.63 -13.32 14.68
CA GLU A 85 3.63 -13.00 15.70
C GLU A 85 3.18 -11.88 16.64
N LEU A 86 2.51 -10.86 16.12
CA LEU A 86 1.97 -9.75 16.90
C LEU A 86 0.60 -10.05 17.52
N LYS A 87 0.08 -11.28 17.38
CA LYS A 87 -1.22 -11.74 17.89
C LYS A 87 -2.37 -10.81 17.48
N ILE A 88 -2.36 -10.40 16.22
CA ILE A 88 -3.40 -9.56 15.62
C ILE A 88 -4.43 -10.49 14.99
N GLU A 89 -5.60 -10.61 15.63
CA GLU A 89 -6.68 -11.45 15.09
C GLU A 89 -7.31 -10.81 13.85
N LYS A 90 -7.54 -9.50 13.89
CA LYS A 90 -8.20 -8.75 12.83
C LYS A 90 -7.64 -7.33 12.72
N ALA A 91 -7.50 -6.80 11.48
CA ALA A 91 -6.96 -5.47 11.25
C ALA A 91 -7.62 -4.73 10.08
N HIS A 92 -7.52 -3.40 10.11
CA HIS A 92 -7.69 -2.53 8.97
C HIS A 92 -6.38 -2.50 8.18
N LEU A 93 -6.44 -2.69 6.88
CA LEU A 93 -5.28 -2.70 5.98
C LEU A 93 -5.23 -1.38 5.20
N VAL A 94 -4.14 -0.64 5.33
CA VAL A 94 -3.91 0.62 4.59
C VAL A 94 -2.70 0.43 3.69
N ALA A 95 -2.94 0.35 2.39
CA ALA A 95 -1.95 -0.05 1.41
C ALA A 95 -1.77 0.99 0.31
N GLN A 96 -0.53 1.38 0.06
CA GLN A 96 -0.18 2.28 -1.03
C GLN A 96 0.53 1.52 -2.14
N SER A 97 0.12 1.73 -3.40
CA SER A 97 0.81 1.21 -4.60
C SER A 97 1.12 -0.30 -4.48
N MET A 98 2.39 -0.68 -4.51
CA MET A 98 2.86 -2.06 -4.37
C MET A 98 2.33 -2.75 -3.10
N GLY A 99 2.15 -2.01 -2.00
CA GLY A 99 1.58 -2.53 -0.75
C GLY A 99 0.18 -3.13 -0.93
N GLY A 100 -0.52 -2.73 -1.99
CA GLY A 100 -1.81 -3.31 -2.35
C GLY A 100 -1.76 -4.83 -2.62
N VAL A 101 -0.62 -5.35 -3.10
CA VAL A 101 -0.42 -6.78 -3.32
C VAL A 101 -0.50 -7.56 -2.01
N SER A 102 0.16 -7.05 -0.95
CA SER A 102 0.08 -7.63 0.39
C SER A 102 -1.37 -7.67 0.89
N ALA A 103 -2.04 -6.52 0.82
CA ALA A 103 -3.39 -6.36 1.34
C ALA A 103 -4.43 -7.21 0.61
N LEU A 104 -4.44 -7.17 -0.74
CA LEU A 104 -5.42 -7.92 -1.53
C LEU A 104 -5.19 -9.43 -1.42
N GLY A 105 -3.94 -9.89 -1.59
CA GLY A 105 -3.63 -11.31 -1.49
C GLY A 105 -4.00 -11.87 -0.12
N PHE A 106 -3.61 -11.18 0.96
CA PHE A 106 -3.98 -11.59 2.31
C PHE A 106 -5.50 -11.61 2.53
N ALA A 107 -6.23 -10.59 2.05
CA ALA A 107 -7.67 -10.49 2.24
C ALA A 107 -8.46 -11.57 1.48
N VAL A 108 -7.95 -12.04 0.35
CA VAL A 108 -8.57 -13.16 -0.40
C VAL A 108 -8.38 -14.48 0.35
N ASP A 109 -7.21 -14.69 0.94
CA ASP A 109 -6.89 -15.92 1.66
C ASP A 109 -7.47 -15.96 3.09
N ASN A 110 -7.63 -14.78 3.74
CA ASN A 110 -8.02 -14.64 5.14
C ASN A 110 -9.07 -13.52 5.33
N PRO A 111 -10.23 -13.57 4.66
CA PRO A 111 -11.20 -12.46 4.66
C PRO A 111 -11.77 -12.14 6.05
N GLU A 112 -11.86 -13.11 6.94
CA GLU A 112 -12.35 -12.95 8.31
C GLU A 112 -11.38 -12.12 9.19
N ARG A 113 -10.11 -12.07 8.82
CA ARG A 113 -9.05 -11.33 9.53
C ARG A 113 -8.91 -9.87 9.07
N VAL A 114 -9.76 -9.43 8.14
CA VAL A 114 -9.70 -8.07 7.58
C VAL A 114 -10.96 -7.28 7.95
N SER A 115 -10.79 -6.20 8.71
CA SER A 115 -11.88 -5.29 9.07
C SER A 115 -12.27 -4.38 7.92
N SER A 116 -11.29 -3.83 7.21
CA SER A 116 -11.47 -3.04 5.99
C SER A 116 -10.17 -2.92 5.22
N ILE A 117 -10.24 -2.50 3.96
CA ILE A 117 -9.06 -2.21 3.14
C ILE A 117 -9.13 -0.79 2.61
N THR A 118 -8.03 -0.05 2.71
CA THR A 118 -7.78 1.19 1.98
C THR A 118 -6.70 0.94 0.94
N PHE A 119 -7.06 1.08 -0.33
CA PHE A 119 -6.17 1.08 -1.48
C PHE A 119 -5.89 2.52 -1.88
N ALA A 120 -4.68 3.01 -1.63
CA ALA A 120 -4.21 4.31 -2.05
C ALA A 120 -3.34 4.18 -3.30
N ASP A 121 -3.75 4.79 -4.38
CA ASP A 121 -3.01 4.82 -5.65
C ASP A 121 -2.63 3.41 -6.14
N THR A 122 -3.53 2.43 -5.98
CA THR A 122 -3.27 1.03 -6.33
C THR A 122 -4.53 0.28 -6.73
N THR A 123 -4.36 -0.70 -7.62
CA THR A 123 -5.38 -1.70 -7.95
C THR A 123 -5.34 -2.91 -7.02
N GLY A 124 -4.44 -2.94 -6.04
CA GLY A 124 -4.22 -4.13 -5.20
C GLY A 124 -3.52 -5.28 -5.94
N GLY A 125 -3.06 -5.06 -7.17
CA GLY A 125 -2.50 -6.13 -8.00
C GLY A 125 -3.54 -7.07 -8.62
N MET A 126 -4.80 -6.60 -8.81
CA MET A 126 -5.87 -7.38 -9.45
C MET A 126 -5.48 -7.88 -10.84
N GLY A 127 -5.76 -9.18 -11.11
CA GLY A 127 -5.49 -9.86 -12.39
C GLY A 127 -6.64 -9.81 -13.38
N GLU A 128 -7.46 -8.76 -13.38
CA GLU A 128 -8.60 -8.62 -14.28
C GLU A 128 -8.16 -8.28 -15.73
N PRO A 129 -8.53 -9.08 -16.76
CA PRO A 129 -8.01 -8.90 -18.12
C PRO A 129 -8.29 -7.53 -18.72
N LYS A 130 -9.44 -6.93 -18.42
CA LYS A 130 -9.77 -5.58 -18.89
C LYS A 130 -8.90 -4.53 -18.22
N LEU A 131 -8.63 -4.68 -16.91
CA LEU A 131 -7.78 -3.78 -16.16
C LEU A 131 -6.34 -3.83 -16.68
N GLU A 132 -5.83 -5.04 -16.93
CA GLU A 132 -4.51 -5.27 -17.49
C GLU A 132 -4.37 -4.61 -18.87
N LYS A 133 -5.34 -4.81 -19.77
CA LYS A 133 -5.35 -4.20 -21.10
C LYS A 133 -5.32 -2.67 -21.05
N GLU A 134 -6.14 -2.06 -20.18
CA GLU A 134 -6.18 -0.60 -20.04
C GLU A 134 -4.86 -0.07 -19.43
N MET A 135 -4.24 -0.82 -18.52
CA MET A 135 -2.97 -0.45 -17.91
C MET A 135 -1.81 -0.54 -18.91
N ILE A 136 -1.76 -1.60 -19.73
CA ILE A 136 -0.73 -1.75 -20.78
C ILE A 136 -0.86 -0.55 -21.73
N LYS A 137 -2.06 -0.30 -22.24
CA LYS A 137 -2.30 0.85 -23.13
C LYS A 137 -1.87 2.18 -22.50
N TRP A 138 -2.19 2.39 -21.22
CA TRP A 138 -1.78 3.61 -20.53
C TRP A 138 -0.26 3.76 -20.46
N LYS A 139 0.47 2.69 -20.14
CA LYS A 139 1.94 2.69 -20.05
C LYS A 139 2.60 2.97 -21.39
N ASP A 140 2.06 2.43 -22.49
CA ASP A 140 2.56 2.65 -23.83
C ASP A 140 2.38 4.11 -24.27
N ASP A 141 1.21 4.69 -23.95
CA ASP A 141 0.88 6.09 -24.27
C ASP A 141 1.59 7.11 -23.34
N ASN A 142 2.09 6.69 -22.16
CA ASN A 142 2.67 7.56 -21.13
C ASN A 142 3.99 6.99 -20.59
N PRO A 143 5.09 7.08 -21.33
CA PRO A 143 6.39 6.59 -20.90
C PRO A 143 6.90 7.39 -19.69
N ARG A 144 7.55 6.68 -18.75
CA ARG A 144 8.13 7.29 -17.55
C ARG A 144 9.40 8.05 -17.88
N THR A 145 9.54 9.26 -17.35
CA THR A 145 10.68 10.17 -17.64
C THR A 145 11.34 10.75 -16.39
N ARG A 146 10.65 10.73 -15.23
CA ARG A 146 11.09 11.41 -13.99
C ARG A 146 11.68 10.48 -12.93
N GLY A 147 11.83 9.17 -13.24
CA GLY A 147 12.38 8.19 -12.30
C GLY A 147 11.59 8.08 -10.99
N GLY A 148 12.25 8.23 -9.84
CA GLY A 148 11.59 8.17 -8.53
C GLY A 148 10.57 9.28 -8.28
N LEU A 149 10.71 10.43 -8.94
CA LEU A 149 9.80 11.57 -8.84
C LEU A 149 8.46 11.36 -9.57
N GLU A 150 8.33 10.31 -10.40
CA GLU A 150 7.03 9.91 -10.97
C GLU A 150 5.97 9.64 -9.90
N ALA A 151 6.39 9.29 -8.69
CA ALA A 151 5.48 8.97 -7.61
C ALA A 151 4.96 10.19 -6.83
N ILE A 152 5.37 11.40 -7.18
CA ILE A 152 4.80 12.66 -6.68
C ILE A 152 4.46 13.57 -7.87
N SER A 153 3.48 14.46 -7.68
CA SER A 153 3.09 15.40 -8.71
C SER A 153 4.17 16.46 -8.98
N GLU A 154 4.25 16.96 -10.20
CA GLU A 154 5.13 18.09 -10.54
C GLU A 154 4.76 19.36 -9.77
N ILE A 155 3.49 19.51 -9.44
CA ILE A 155 3.00 20.64 -8.63
C ILE A 155 3.61 20.55 -7.25
N PHE A 156 3.53 19.38 -6.60
CA PHE A 156 4.08 19.17 -5.27
C PHE A 156 5.61 19.38 -5.25
N GLU A 157 6.33 18.85 -6.25
CA GLU A 157 7.78 19.01 -6.37
C GLU A 157 8.18 20.49 -6.45
N LYS A 158 7.45 21.31 -7.22
CA LYS A 158 7.71 22.74 -7.35
C LYS A 158 7.38 23.54 -6.10
N GLU A 159 6.26 23.23 -5.46
CA GLU A 159 5.77 23.96 -4.29
C GLU A 159 6.46 23.52 -2.99
N ASN A 160 6.95 22.30 -2.92
CA ASN A 160 7.53 21.68 -1.73
C ASN A 160 8.84 20.94 -2.03
N PRO A 161 9.88 21.61 -2.55
CA PRO A 161 11.12 20.94 -3.01
C PRO A 161 11.85 20.19 -1.89
N ASP A 162 11.80 20.68 -0.65
CA ASP A 162 12.44 20.01 0.50
C ASP A 162 11.71 18.71 0.83
N MET A 163 10.38 18.70 0.77
CA MET A 163 9.60 17.47 0.97
C MET A 163 9.76 16.48 -0.19
N ALA A 164 9.85 16.97 -1.43
CA ALA A 164 10.17 16.13 -2.58
C ALA A 164 11.56 15.47 -2.43
N ASN A 165 12.55 16.23 -1.92
CA ASN A 165 13.84 15.65 -1.58
C ASN A 165 13.76 14.62 -0.46
N LEU A 166 13.00 14.87 0.61
CA LEU A 166 12.78 13.90 1.70
C LEU A 166 12.15 12.62 1.16
N TYR A 167 11.19 12.72 0.23
CA TYR A 167 10.59 11.55 -0.43
C TYR A 167 11.65 10.66 -1.08
N LEU A 168 12.58 11.26 -1.82
CA LEU A 168 13.70 10.54 -2.44
C LEU A 168 14.66 9.96 -1.39
N GLN A 169 14.96 10.72 -0.32
CA GLN A 169 15.86 10.27 0.75
C GLN A 169 15.33 9.02 1.47
N ILE A 170 14.02 8.93 1.72
CA ILE A 170 13.40 7.71 2.25
C ILE A 170 13.71 6.52 1.33
N GLY A 171 13.56 6.71 0.02
CA GLY A 171 13.86 5.66 -0.95
C GLY A 171 15.33 5.23 -0.95
N LEU A 172 16.26 6.16 -0.74
CA LEU A 172 17.69 5.89 -0.70
C LEU A 172 18.15 5.11 0.55
N THR A 173 17.31 5.00 1.58
CA THR A 173 17.59 4.13 2.74
C THR A 173 17.34 2.64 2.46
N ASN A 174 16.71 2.31 1.34
CA ASN A 174 16.47 0.92 0.97
C ASN A 174 17.74 0.25 0.43
N PRO A 175 17.90 -1.06 0.63
CA PRO A 175 18.97 -1.82 0.01
C PRO A 175 18.80 -1.84 -1.52
N LYS A 176 19.88 -2.13 -2.22
CA LYS A 176 19.79 -2.44 -3.65
C LYS A 176 19.03 -3.76 -3.81
N LEU A 177 17.94 -3.73 -4.57
CA LEU A 177 17.19 -4.95 -4.89
C LEU A 177 18.01 -5.81 -5.83
N THR A 178 18.40 -6.99 -5.37
CA THR A 178 19.16 -7.99 -6.13
C THR A 178 18.27 -9.09 -6.66
N ASN A 179 17.20 -9.44 -5.93
CA ASN A 179 16.24 -10.46 -6.32
C ASN A 179 15.54 -10.07 -7.65
N PRO A 180 15.69 -10.90 -8.71
CA PRO A 180 15.06 -10.65 -10.02
C PRO A 180 13.52 -10.56 -9.95
N GLU A 181 12.88 -11.28 -9.01
CA GLU A 181 11.42 -11.26 -8.83
C GLU A 181 10.91 -9.93 -8.25
N MET A 182 11.84 -9.12 -7.71
CA MET A 182 11.58 -7.75 -7.27
C MET A 182 11.90 -6.69 -8.35
N SER A 183 12.40 -7.10 -9.52
CA SER A 183 12.76 -6.16 -10.61
C SER A 183 11.51 -5.55 -11.26
N LEU A 184 11.61 -4.28 -11.69
CA LEU A 184 10.50 -3.56 -12.34
C LEU A 184 9.99 -4.25 -13.61
N GLY A 185 10.86 -4.91 -14.37
CA GLY A 185 10.51 -5.60 -15.60
C GLY A 185 9.74 -6.91 -15.40
N LYS A 186 9.86 -7.52 -14.22
CA LYS A 186 9.25 -8.81 -13.89
C LYS A 186 8.04 -8.68 -12.96
N ILE A 187 7.90 -7.55 -12.25
CA ILE A 187 6.78 -7.34 -11.34
C ILE A 187 5.50 -7.13 -12.16
N ASN A 188 4.71 -8.17 -12.28
CA ASN A 188 3.34 -8.05 -12.77
C ASN A 188 2.41 -7.69 -11.59
N LEU A 189 2.22 -6.39 -11.37
CA LEU A 189 1.33 -5.90 -10.31
C LEU A 189 -0.16 -6.14 -10.58
N LEU A 190 -0.50 -6.73 -11.74
CA LEU A 190 -1.87 -6.99 -12.17
C LEU A 190 -2.19 -8.49 -12.26
N GLY A 191 -1.19 -9.37 -12.08
CA GLY A 191 -1.38 -10.83 -12.22
C GLY A 191 -1.95 -11.54 -10.97
N GLY A 192 -2.57 -10.79 -10.05
CA GLY A 192 -3.10 -11.29 -8.78
C GLY A 192 -4.55 -11.77 -8.83
N PRO A 193 -5.26 -11.71 -7.70
CA PRO A 193 -6.65 -12.16 -7.57
C PRO A 193 -7.60 -11.54 -8.59
N ALA A 194 -8.51 -12.33 -9.12
CA ALA A 194 -9.47 -11.93 -10.15
C ALA A 194 -10.82 -12.68 -10.02
N GLY A 195 -11.85 -12.18 -10.68
CA GLY A 195 -13.16 -12.81 -10.79
C GLY A 195 -13.78 -13.14 -9.42
N LYS A 196 -14.08 -14.43 -9.20
CA LYS A 196 -14.75 -14.88 -7.97
C LYS A 196 -14.01 -14.54 -6.69
N SER A 197 -12.67 -14.45 -6.71
CA SER A 197 -11.87 -14.07 -5.54
C SER A 197 -12.16 -12.64 -5.12
N LEU A 198 -12.36 -11.72 -6.07
CA LEU A 198 -12.73 -10.33 -5.77
C LEU A 198 -14.20 -10.21 -5.34
N GLU A 199 -15.08 -11.02 -5.93
CA GLU A 199 -16.50 -11.06 -5.58
C GLU A 199 -16.75 -11.60 -4.15
N SER A 200 -15.83 -12.43 -3.63
CA SER A 200 -15.91 -12.99 -2.27
C SER A 200 -15.51 -12.02 -1.18
N LEU A 201 -14.91 -10.88 -1.52
CA LEU A 201 -14.56 -9.85 -0.55
C LEU A 201 -15.81 -9.15 -0.02
N THR A 202 -16.09 -9.33 1.27
CA THR A 202 -17.27 -8.76 1.94
C THR A 202 -16.97 -7.59 2.85
N MET A 203 -15.69 -7.39 3.21
CA MET A 203 -15.26 -6.25 4.01
C MET A 203 -15.38 -4.94 3.22
N PRO A 204 -15.62 -3.79 3.88
CA PRO A 204 -15.60 -2.47 3.27
C PRO A 204 -14.24 -2.18 2.63
N VAL A 205 -14.24 -1.58 1.43
CA VAL A 205 -13.02 -1.18 0.71
C VAL A 205 -13.11 0.28 0.30
N LEU A 206 -12.02 1.03 0.53
CA LEU A 206 -11.84 2.40 0.07
C LEU A 206 -10.75 2.44 -0.99
N PHE A 207 -11.03 3.04 -2.13
CA PHE A 207 -10.03 3.41 -3.12
C PHE A 207 -9.81 4.92 -3.09
N LEU A 208 -8.56 5.34 -2.89
CA LEU A 208 -8.10 6.73 -3.00
C LEU A 208 -7.18 6.85 -4.20
N VAL A 209 -7.32 7.91 -4.98
CA VAL A 209 -6.42 8.17 -6.13
C VAL A 209 -6.18 9.66 -6.31
N GLY A 210 -4.92 10.03 -6.56
CA GLY A 210 -4.52 11.39 -6.89
C GLY A 210 -4.86 11.77 -8.34
N GLU A 211 -5.27 13.02 -8.54
CA GLU A 211 -5.62 13.57 -9.87
C GLU A 211 -4.52 13.39 -10.90
N HIS A 212 -3.29 13.64 -10.47
CA HIS A 212 -2.10 13.61 -11.32
C HIS A 212 -1.30 12.31 -11.18
N ASP A 213 -1.93 11.23 -10.71
CA ASP A 213 -1.27 9.92 -10.67
C ASP A 213 -1.03 9.40 -12.08
N THR A 214 0.23 9.45 -12.50
CA THR A 214 0.68 8.95 -13.81
C THR A 214 1.06 7.47 -13.78
N LEU A 215 1.26 6.89 -12.60
CA LEU A 215 1.62 5.49 -12.42
C LEU A 215 0.40 4.58 -12.38
N MET A 216 -0.65 5.00 -11.66
CA MET A 216 -1.93 4.31 -11.50
C MET A 216 -3.09 5.30 -11.72
N PRO A 217 -3.35 5.71 -12.96
CA PRO A 217 -4.21 6.86 -13.22
C PRO A 217 -5.64 6.66 -12.72
N PRO A 218 -6.36 7.76 -12.42
CA PRO A 218 -7.71 7.72 -11.84
C PRO A 218 -8.69 6.80 -12.57
N LYS A 219 -8.62 6.74 -13.91
CA LYS A 219 -9.47 5.86 -14.72
C LYS A 219 -9.24 4.37 -14.41
N ILE A 220 -8.00 3.99 -14.14
CA ILE A 220 -7.61 2.62 -13.83
C ILE A 220 -8.09 2.24 -12.41
N ILE A 221 -7.86 3.12 -11.44
CA ILE A 221 -8.31 2.89 -10.05
C ILE A 221 -9.86 2.85 -10.00
N LYS A 222 -10.54 3.72 -10.74
CA LYS A 222 -12.00 3.67 -10.85
C LYS A 222 -12.50 2.37 -11.48
N LEU A 223 -11.81 1.85 -12.49
CA LEU A 223 -12.13 0.53 -13.05
C LEU A 223 -11.88 -0.57 -12.02
N ALA A 224 -10.74 -0.56 -11.32
CA ALA A 224 -10.44 -1.53 -10.28
C ALA A 224 -11.51 -1.54 -9.18
N SER A 225 -11.95 -0.36 -8.72
CA SER A 225 -13.00 -0.25 -7.70
C SER A 225 -14.33 -0.90 -8.12
N SER A 226 -14.62 -0.97 -9.41
CA SER A 226 -15.86 -1.58 -9.91
C SER A 226 -15.93 -3.11 -9.78
N TYR A 227 -14.80 -3.79 -9.53
CA TYR A 227 -14.75 -5.23 -9.32
C TYR A 227 -15.05 -5.65 -7.88
N ILE A 228 -15.05 -4.72 -6.92
CA ILE A 228 -15.34 -5.00 -5.51
C ILE A 228 -16.66 -4.32 -5.11
N LYS A 229 -17.68 -5.12 -4.80
CA LYS A 229 -19.06 -4.63 -4.53
C LYS A 229 -19.15 -3.63 -3.38
N CYS A 230 -18.40 -3.86 -2.29
CA CYS A 230 -18.42 -3.03 -1.08
C CYS A 230 -17.39 -1.90 -1.13
N SER A 231 -17.07 -1.38 -2.32
CA SER A 231 -16.04 -0.36 -2.50
C SER A 231 -16.62 1.06 -2.53
N LYS A 232 -15.83 2.00 -1.96
CA LYS A 232 -15.97 3.46 -2.14
C LYS A 232 -14.77 3.96 -2.96
N TYR A 233 -15.00 4.97 -3.78
CA TYR A 233 -13.96 5.61 -4.60
C TYR A 233 -13.87 7.08 -4.26
N VAL A 234 -12.68 7.56 -3.95
CA VAL A 234 -12.38 8.97 -3.65
C VAL A 234 -11.26 9.45 -4.58
N TYR A 235 -11.56 10.52 -5.29
CA TYR A 235 -10.62 11.23 -6.15
C TYR A 235 -10.09 12.46 -5.42
N VAL A 236 -8.78 12.63 -5.36
CA VAL A 236 -8.11 13.70 -4.62
C VAL A 236 -7.45 14.68 -5.58
N PRO A 237 -7.98 15.92 -5.70
CA PRO A 237 -7.43 16.92 -6.61
C PRO A 237 -6.00 17.37 -6.24
N GLY A 238 -5.20 17.71 -7.26
CA GLY A 238 -3.91 18.40 -7.12
C GLY A 238 -2.84 17.58 -6.38
N CYS A 239 -2.82 16.25 -6.54
CA CYS A 239 -1.74 15.39 -6.05
C CYS A 239 -1.50 14.21 -6.99
N GLY A 240 -0.33 13.60 -6.91
CA GLY A 240 0.11 12.47 -7.71
C GLY A 240 -0.12 11.13 -7.04
N HIS A 241 0.79 10.19 -7.28
CA HIS A 241 0.74 8.80 -6.85
C HIS A 241 0.98 8.57 -5.35
N SER A 242 1.35 9.60 -4.60
CA SER A 242 1.65 9.48 -3.16
C SER A 242 0.80 10.43 -2.34
N ILE A 243 -0.54 10.26 -2.37
CA ILE A 243 -1.50 11.11 -1.64
C ILE A 243 -1.12 11.23 -0.17
N TYR A 244 -0.74 10.12 0.46
CA TYR A 244 -0.35 10.05 1.88
C TYR A 244 0.82 10.99 2.22
N PHE A 245 1.66 11.28 1.23
CA PHE A 245 2.85 12.13 1.36
C PHE A 245 2.56 13.57 0.93
N GLU A 246 1.90 13.75 -0.22
CA GLU A 246 1.64 15.06 -0.83
C GLU A 246 0.52 15.84 -0.12
N LYS A 247 -0.53 15.12 0.31
CA LYS A 247 -1.72 15.69 0.98
C LYS A 247 -2.10 14.87 2.20
N PRO A 248 -1.22 14.81 3.22
CA PRO A 248 -1.42 13.95 4.39
C PRO A 248 -2.72 14.26 5.14
N ASP A 249 -3.11 15.53 5.25
CA ASP A 249 -4.34 15.93 5.94
C ASP A 249 -5.59 15.35 5.24
N VAL A 250 -5.61 15.41 3.90
CA VAL A 250 -6.73 14.86 3.11
C VAL A 250 -6.75 13.34 3.21
N PHE A 251 -5.58 12.70 3.05
CA PHE A 251 -5.43 11.26 3.19
C PHE A 251 -5.90 10.78 4.56
N ASN A 252 -5.36 11.38 5.63
CA ASN A 252 -5.67 11.01 7.00
C ASN A 252 -7.17 11.19 7.29
N PHE A 253 -7.77 12.30 6.87
CA PHE A 253 -9.19 12.57 7.05
C PHE A 253 -10.07 11.55 6.33
N GLU A 254 -9.84 11.27 5.06
CA GLU A 254 -10.68 10.33 4.28
C GLU A 254 -10.54 8.89 4.79
N VAL A 255 -9.33 8.46 5.15
CA VAL A 255 -9.10 7.14 5.75
C VAL A 255 -9.78 7.05 7.12
N TYR A 256 -9.58 8.04 8.00
CA TYR A 256 -10.20 8.04 9.33
C TYR A 256 -11.74 8.01 9.26
N LYS A 257 -12.32 8.87 8.43
CA LYS A 257 -13.77 8.89 8.17
C LYS A 257 -14.29 7.55 7.67
N PHE A 258 -13.55 6.90 6.79
CA PHE A 258 -13.87 5.57 6.30
C PHE A 258 -13.81 4.53 7.42
N LEU A 259 -12.73 4.48 8.21
CA LEU A 259 -12.58 3.55 9.33
C LEU A 259 -13.74 3.71 10.33
N LYS A 260 -14.08 4.94 10.72
CA LYS A 260 -15.22 5.21 11.61
C LYS A 260 -16.56 4.76 11.02
N SER A 261 -16.72 4.75 9.69
CA SER A 261 -17.94 4.25 9.04
C SER A 261 -18.04 2.72 8.99
N THR A 262 -16.96 2.00 9.32
CA THR A 262 -16.90 0.52 9.31
C THR A 262 -16.95 -0.10 10.70
N THR A 263 -16.75 0.70 11.74
CA THR A 263 -16.93 0.29 13.14
C THR A 263 -18.41 0.32 13.46
N ILE A 264 -19.00 -0.83 13.80
CA ILE A 264 -20.40 -0.98 14.22
C ILE A 264 -20.47 -0.94 15.75
#